data_ea9130dfb286005a8b7c2c906ceeb580
#
_entry.id   ea9130dfb286005a8b7c2c906ceeb580
#
_cell.length_a   1.000
_cell.length_b   1.000
_cell.length_c   1.000
_cell.angle_alpha   90.00
_cell.angle_beta   90.00
_cell.angle_gamma   90.00
#
_symmetry.space_group_name_H-M   'P 1'
#
loop_
_entity.id
_entity.type
_entity.pdbx_description
1 polymer ?
#
loop_
_entity_poly.entity_id
_entity_poly.type
_entity_poly.pdbx_seq_one_letter_code
_entity_poly.pdbx_strand_id
1 'polypeptide(L)'
;MVWQNRQLDEFYPVIFLDALRIKVRDGGRVVNKSAYMAIGVDLDGIKHILGLWIAKEEGASFWAQVCANLSNRGVKDVFIVCCDGLKGLPEAVEATWPNSMVQTCIVHLIRAANRWVAYGDRRAVSAALKKVYTATDESTARAALAEFEASELGEKYPRSVKVWQDAWARFVPFLQFPPAARKVIYTTNSIESFNNELRKATRNRVQFTNDESALKTLWLMICNIEDKRAAKRAKQGKRVSRTAGRLMEGARVSGWKQAINQMAVAYPDRFDKYL
;
A
#
# COMPACT_ATOMS: atom_id res chain seq x y z
N MET A 1 -3.25 21.95 -9.14
CA MET A 1 -2.31 21.19 -9.99
C MET A 1 -3.12 20.23 -10.84
N VAL A 2 -2.96 20.25 -12.17
CA VAL A 2 -3.78 19.50 -13.13
C VAL A 2 -3.75 17.97 -12.84
N TRP A 3 -2.57 17.43 -12.52
CA TRP A 3 -2.41 15.99 -12.28
C TRP A 3 -3.20 15.46 -11.06
N GLN A 4 -3.36 16.27 -10.03
CA GLN A 4 -4.05 15.89 -8.80
C GLN A 4 -5.58 15.81 -9.00
N ASN A 5 -6.09 16.45 -10.04
CA ASN A 5 -7.51 16.49 -10.38
C ASN A 5 -7.84 15.68 -11.65
N ARG A 6 -6.88 14.91 -12.18
CA ARG A 6 -7.14 14.10 -13.37
C ARG A 6 -8.18 13.04 -13.10
N GLN A 7 -8.93 12.70 -14.15
CA GLN A 7 -9.84 11.55 -14.15
C GLN A 7 -9.08 10.27 -13.83
N LEU A 8 -9.69 9.40 -13.06
CA LEU A 8 -9.19 8.09 -12.68
C LEU A 8 -10.05 7.00 -13.32
N ASP A 9 -9.55 5.78 -13.34
CA ASP A 9 -10.33 4.63 -13.78
C ASP A 9 -11.47 4.35 -12.79
N GLU A 10 -12.55 3.78 -13.27
CA GLU A 10 -13.73 3.50 -12.44
C GLU A 10 -13.49 2.39 -11.42
N PHE A 11 -12.57 1.47 -11.72
CA PHE A 11 -12.27 0.33 -10.89
C PHE A 11 -10.76 0.13 -10.68
N TYR A 12 -10.40 -0.12 -9.43
CA TYR A 12 -9.04 -0.55 -9.06
C TYR A 12 -9.11 -1.86 -8.28
N PRO A 13 -8.55 -2.97 -8.82
CA PRO A 13 -8.42 -4.22 -8.06
C PRO A 13 -7.70 -4.07 -6.73
N VAL A 14 -6.69 -3.20 -6.66
CA VAL A 14 -5.98 -2.92 -5.41
C VAL A 14 -5.59 -1.46 -5.33
N ILE A 15 -5.89 -0.83 -4.20
CA ILE A 15 -5.32 0.47 -3.81
C ILE A 15 -4.45 0.27 -2.57
N PHE A 16 -3.24 0.81 -2.62
CA PHE A 16 -2.34 0.87 -1.48
C PHE A 16 -2.27 2.29 -0.94
N LEU A 17 -2.39 2.42 0.37
CA LEU A 17 -2.22 3.68 1.09
C LEU A 17 -1.01 3.60 2.00
N ASP A 18 -0.09 4.53 1.86
CA ASP A 18 1.12 4.63 2.68
C ASP A 18 1.45 6.09 2.97
N ALA A 19 2.24 6.33 4.01
CA ALA A 19 2.62 7.65 4.46
C ALA A 19 4.15 7.82 4.53
N LEU A 20 4.60 9.00 4.14
CA LEU A 20 5.97 9.45 4.26
C LEU A 20 6.04 10.60 5.28
N ARG A 21 6.83 10.46 6.32
CA ARG A 21 7.11 11.56 7.27
C ARG A 21 8.00 12.61 6.61
N ILE A 22 7.55 13.85 6.65
CA ILE A 22 8.25 15.03 6.12
C ILE A 22 8.26 16.16 7.14
N LYS A 23 9.24 17.05 7.03
CA LYS A 23 9.31 18.26 7.84
C LYS A 23 8.87 19.44 6.99
N VAL A 24 7.89 20.19 7.47
CA VAL A 24 7.31 21.35 6.77
C VAL A 24 7.30 22.53 7.70
N ARG A 25 7.61 23.73 7.18
CA ARG A 25 7.46 24.98 7.92
C ARG A 25 5.97 25.37 7.92
N ASP A 26 5.42 25.56 9.10
CA ASP A 26 4.03 25.90 9.33
C ASP A 26 3.97 26.89 10.51
N GLY A 27 3.36 28.06 10.31
CA GLY A 27 3.28 29.12 11.34
C GLY A 27 4.65 29.56 11.89
N GLY A 28 5.69 29.63 11.02
CA GLY A 28 7.04 30.00 11.44
C GLY A 28 7.86 28.91 12.11
N ARG A 29 7.27 27.74 12.38
CA ARG A 29 7.91 26.58 13.04
C ARG A 29 8.05 25.41 12.09
N VAL A 30 9.04 24.55 12.34
CA VAL A 30 9.20 23.29 11.61
C VAL A 30 8.41 22.21 12.33
N VAL A 31 7.40 21.66 11.65
CA VAL A 31 6.55 20.59 12.18
C VAL A 31 6.69 19.31 11.35
N ASN A 32 6.51 18.18 11.99
CA ASN A 32 6.42 16.88 11.29
C ASN A 32 5.00 16.74 10.74
N LYS A 33 4.88 16.51 9.43
CA LYS A 33 3.63 16.16 8.76
C LYS A 33 3.79 14.82 8.06
N SER A 34 2.68 14.20 7.70
CA SER A 34 2.65 13.00 6.86
C SER A 34 2.21 13.38 5.45
N ALA A 35 2.98 12.94 4.46
CA ALA A 35 2.56 12.96 3.06
C ALA A 35 1.97 11.57 2.75
N TYR A 36 0.66 11.51 2.61
CA TYR A 36 -0.09 10.31 2.28
C TYR A 36 -0.14 10.14 0.77
N MET A 37 0.02 8.91 0.32
CA MET A 37 0.04 8.57 -1.09
C MET A 37 -0.90 7.39 -1.34
N ALA A 38 -1.79 7.54 -2.31
CA ALA A 38 -2.60 6.45 -2.84
C ALA A 38 -1.98 5.93 -4.14
N ILE A 39 -1.75 4.63 -4.21
CA ILE A 39 -1.24 3.93 -5.38
C ILE A 39 -2.29 2.91 -5.80
N GLY A 40 -2.92 3.10 -6.96
CA GLY A 40 -3.84 2.13 -7.55
C GLY A 40 -3.10 1.17 -8.48
N VAL A 41 -3.54 -0.07 -8.51
CA VAL A 41 -3.17 -1.06 -9.53
C VAL A 41 -4.39 -1.23 -10.43
N ASP A 42 -4.23 -0.97 -11.72
CA ASP A 42 -5.30 -1.14 -12.69
C ASP A 42 -5.49 -2.60 -13.13
N LEU A 43 -6.44 -2.85 -14.02
CA LEU A 43 -6.73 -4.18 -14.56
C LEU A 43 -5.55 -4.80 -15.30
N ASP A 44 -4.69 -3.99 -15.91
CA ASP A 44 -3.46 -4.44 -16.58
C ASP A 44 -2.29 -4.71 -15.61
N GLY A 45 -2.48 -4.43 -14.32
CA GLY A 45 -1.46 -4.56 -13.29
C GLY A 45 -0.45 -3.42 -13.29
N ILE A 46 -0.79 -2.28 -13.89
CA ILE A 46 0.06 -1.10 -13.91
C ILE A 46 -0.25 -0.26 -12.66
N LYS A 47 0.79 0.21 -12.00
CA LYS A 47 0.66 1.05 -10.81
C LYS A 47 0.58 2.51 -11.18
N HIS A 48 -0.38 3.20 -10.61
CA HIS A 48 -0.59 4.63 -10.78
C HIS A 48 -0.63 5.34 -9.44
N ILE A 49 0.02 6.49 -9.34
CA ILE A 49 -0.17 7.38 -8.21
C ILE A 49 -1.50 8.09 -8.38
N LEU A 50 -2.47 7.75 -7.55
CA LEU A 50 -3.83 8.31 -7.62
C LEU A 50 -3.90 9.70 -6.99
N GLY A 51 -3.12 9.93 -5.92
CA GLY A 51 -3.08 11.23 -5.26
C GLY A 51 -2.03 11.32 -4.17
N LEU A 52 -1.78 12.56 -3.75
CA LEU A 52 -0.91 12.93 -2.64
C LEU A 52 -1.64 13.93 -1.75
N TRP A 53 -1.60 13.71 -0.43
CA TRP A 53 -2.19 14.61 0.55
C TRP A 53 -1.20 14.85 1.68
N ILE A 54 -1.14 16.05 2.21
CA ILE A 54 -0.31 16.38 3.37
C ILE A 54 -1.22 16.73 4.52
N ALA A 55 -1.04 16.05 5.65
CA ALA A 55 -1.74 16.36 6.87
C ALA A 55 -0.82 16.26 8.10
N LYS A 56 -1.10 17.05 9.12
CA LYS A 56 -0.43 16.98 10.41
C LYS A 56 -0.93 15.79 11.22
N GLU A 57 -2.22 15.57 11.17
CA GLU A 57 -2.92 14.52 11.88
C GLU A 57 -3.81 13.73 10.91
N GLU A 58 -3.95 12.45 11.17
CA GLU A 58 -4.86 11.56 10.46
C GLU A 58 -6.08 11.28 11.34
N GLY A 59 -7.22 11.10 10.70
CA GLY A 59 -8.48 10.78 11.38
C GLY A 59 -9.57 10.49 10.37
N ALA A 60 -10.75 10.11 10.85
CA ALA A 60 -11.88 9.73 10.01
C ALA A 60 -12.25 10.82 8.97
N SER A 61 -12.27 12.10 9.38
CA SER A 61 -12.58 13.22 8.49
C SER A 61 -11.55 13.37 7.36
N PHE A 62 -10.25 13.20 7.65
CA PHE A 62 -9.19 13.24 6.64
C PHE A 62 -9.37 12.11 5.63
N TRP A 63 -9.62 10.88 6.08
CA TRP A 63 -9.80 9.74 5.20
C TRP A 63 -11.10 9.83 4.39
N ALA A 64 -12.17 10.36 4.97
CA ALA A 64 -13.39 10.65 4.22
C ALA A 64 -13.14 11.63 3.07
N GLN A 65 -12.33 12.68 3.29
CA GLN A 65 -11.93 13.62 2.23
C GLN A 65 -11.06 12.95 1.16
N VAL A 66 -10.13 12.06 1.53
CA VAL A 66 -9.30 11.30 0.58
C VAL A 66 -10.16 10.39 -0.28
N CYS A 67 -11.05 9.60 0.32
CA CYS A 67 -11.96 8.69 -0.39
C CYS A 67 -12.93 9.48 -1.30
N ALA A 68 -13.52 10.56 -0.81
CA ALA A 68 -14.37 11.43 -1.60
C ALA A 68 -13.63 12.07 -2.78
N ASN A 69 -12.37 12.50 -2.59
CA ASN A 69 -11.55 13.02 -3.68
C ASN A 69 -11.32 11.98 -4.78
N LEU A 70 -10.99 10.74 -4.41
CA LEU A 70 -10.81 9.65 -5.37
C LEU A 70 -12.13 9.32 -6.10
N SER A 71 -13.24 9.23 -5.36
CA SER A 71 -14.57 8.97 -5.92
C SER A 71 -15.00 10.07 -6.89
N ASN A 72 -14.87 11.34 -6.52
CA ASN A 72 -15.21 12.49 -7.39
C ASN A 72 -14.36 12.55 -8.67
N ARG A 73 -13.19 11.91 -8.66
CA ARG A 73 -12.32 11.79 -9.83
C ARG A 73 -12.57 10.54 -10.66
N GLY A 74 -13.62 9.78 -10.35
CA GLY A 74 -14.12 8.69 -11.16
C GLY A 74 -14.00 7.29 -10.56
N VAL A 75 -13.35 7.11 -9.40
CA VAL A 75 -13.24 5.79 -8.78
C VAL A 75 -14.59 5.37 -8.20
N LYS A 76 -15.28 4.46 -8.89
CA LYS A 76 -16.60 3.96 -8.50
C LYS A 76 -16.51 2.73 -7.58
N ASP A 77 -15.45 1.92 -7.75
CA ASP A 77 -15.29 0.69 -7.00
C ASP A 77 -13.80 0.36 -6.77
N VAL A 78 -13.52 -0.24 -5.62
CA VAL A 78 -12.20 -0.74 -5.24
C VAL A 78 -12.38 -2.13 -4.64
N PHE A 79 -11.62 -3.13 -5.12
CA PHE A 79 -11.78 -4.47 -4.57
C PHE A 79 -11.01 -4.63 -3.24
N ILE A 80 -9.74 -4.23 -3.19
CA ILE A 80 -8.90 -4.32 -1.99
C ILE A 80 -8.24 -2.98 -1.69
N VAL A 81 -8.36 -2.51 -0.44
CA VAL A 81 -7.59 -1.37 0.08
C VAL A 81 -6.56 -1.87 1.08
N CYS A 82 -5.28 -1.75 0.75
CA CYS A 82 -4.17 -2.11 1.61
C CYS A 82 -3.62 -0.88 2.34
N CYS A 83 -3.56 -0.91 3.65
CA CYS A 83 -3.06 0.21 4.46
C CYS A 83 -2.27 -0.24 5.70
N ASP A 84 -1.55 0.68 6.32
CA ASP A 84 -0.80 0.47 7.57
C ASP A 84 -1.62 0.92 8.77
N GLY A 85 -2.66 0.14 9.14
CA GLY A 85 -3.39 0.32 10.40
C GLY A 85 -3.92 1.75 10.67
N LEU A 86 -4.24 2.50 9.62
CA LEU A 86 -4.63 3.91 9.67
C LEU A 86 -6.01 4.07 10.32
N LYS A 87 -6.07 4.86 11.38
CA LYS A 87 -7.31 5.07 12.16
C LYS A 87 -8.35 5.84 11.35
N GLY A 88 -9.58 5.33 11.31
CA GLY A 88 -10.71 5.96 10.60
C GLY A 88 -10.71 5.72 9.09
N LEU A 89 -9.71 5.02 8.55
CA LEU A 89 -9.68 4.67 7.13
C LEU A 89 -10.67 3.54 6.79
N PRO A 90 -10.76 2.44 7.56
CA PRO A 90 -11.73 1.39 7.26
C PRO A 90 -13.16 1.93 7.14
N GLU A 91 -13.57 2.77 8.06
CA GLU A 91 -14.90 3.39 8.11
C GLU A 91 -15.13 4.32 6.90
N ALA A 92 -14.12 5.08 6.50
CA ALA A 92 -14.19 5.96 5.33
C ALA A 92 -14.28 5.16 4.02
N VAL A 93 -13.56 4.05 3.92
CA VAL A 93 -13.60 3.13 2.76
C VAL A 93 -14.97 2.46 2.67
N GLU A 94 -15.48 1.92 3.77
CA GLU A 94 -16.80 1.28 3.84
C GLU A 94 -17.93 2.25 3.46
N ALA A 95 -17.86 3.49 3.93
CA ALA A 95 -18.84 4.53 3.57
C ALA A 95 -18.78 4.93 2.09
N THR A 96 -17.60 4.88 1.45
CA THR A 96 -17.42 5.29 0.05
C THR A 96 -17.57 4.13 -0.93
N TRP A 97 -17.00 2.98 -0.60
CA TRP A 97 -17.00 1.75 -1.41
C TRP A 97 -17.38 0.56 -0.53
N PRO A 98 -18.68 0.33 -0.26
CA PRO A 98 -19.16 -0.66 0.73
C PRO A 98 -18.69 -2.10 0.49
N ASN A 99 -18.39 -2.43 -0.77
CA ASN A 99 -17.94 -3.76 -1.16
C ASN A 99 -16.42 -3.94 -1.14
N SER A 100 -15.66 -2.94 -0.70
CA SER A 100 -14.20 -3.01 -0.62
C SER A 100 -13.74 -3.79 0.62
N MET A 101 -12.68 -4.59 0.45
CA MET A 101 -12.02 -5.25 1.56
C MET A 101 -10.83 -4.43 2.05
N VAL A 102 -10.88 -3.98 3.30
CA VAL A 102 -9.75 -3.27 3.91
C VAL A 102 -8.78 -4.28 4.51
N GLN A 103 -7.54 -4.25 4.03
CA GLN A 103 -6.49 -5.19 4.37
C GLN A 103 -5.31 -4.50 5.04
N THR A 104 -4.89 -5.01 6.19
CA THR A 104 -3.63 -4.57 6.81
C THR A 104 -2.43 -5.01 5.97
N CYS A 105 -1.53 -4.08 5.70
CA CYS A 105 -0.32 -4.37 4.93
C CYS A 105 0.59 -5.35 5.68
N ILE A 106 0.75 -6.56 5.13
CA ILE A 106 1.58 -7.63 5.71
C ILE A 106 3.02 -7.18 5.94
N VAL A 107 3.56 -6.39 5.03
CA VAL A 107 4.94 -5.88 5.15
C VAL A 107 5.08 -4.95 6.34
N HIS A 108 4.09 -4.10 6.59
CA HIS A 108 4.07 -3.23 7.76
C HIS A 108 3.90 -4.03 9.06
N LEU A 109 3.08 -5.09 9.06
CA LEU A 109 2.98 -6.00 10.21
C LEU A 109 4.33 -6.66 10.54
N ILE A 110 5.02 -7.19 9.52
CA ILE A 110 6.35 -7.79 9.71
C ILE A 110 7.34 -6.75 10.24
N ARG A 111 7.33 -5.53 9.74
CA ARG A 111 8.19 -4.45 10.24
C ARG A 111 7.85 -4.04 11.67
N ALA A 112 6.58 -3.93 11.99
CA ALA A 112 6.12 -3.61 13.34
C ALA A 112 6.56 -4.68 14.34
N ALA A 113 6.41 -5.95 13.99
CA ALA A 113 6.90 -7.08 14.80
C ALA A 113 8.43 -7.02 14.97
N ASN A 114 9.19 -6.84 13.88
CA ASN A 114 10.64 -6.77 13.92
C ASN A 114 11.22 -5.52 14.62
N ARG A 115 10.41 -4.50 14.91
CA ARG A 115 10.85 -3.32 15.68
C ARG A 115 11.31 -3.69 17.09
N TRP A 116 10.72 -4.75 17.65
CA TRP A 116 10.97 -5.24 19.00
C TRP A 116 12.01 -6.37 19.05
N VAL A 117 12.61 -6.73 17.89
CA VAL A 117 13.50 -7.88 17.74
C VAL A 117 14.94 -7.41 17.53
N ALA A 118 15.88 -7.99 18.27
CA ALA A 118 17.31 -7.76 18.07
C ALA A 118 17.72 -8.11 16.63
N TYR A 119 18.67 -7.37 16.07
CA TYR A 119 19.04 -7.47 14.65
C TYR A 119 19.37 -8.91 14.22
N GLY A 120 20.13 -9.64 15.05
CA GLY A 120 20.53 -11.04 14.77
C GLY A 120 19.34 -12.01 14.66
N ASP A 121 18.26 -11.77 15.42
CA ASP A 121 17.10 -12.68 15.49
C ASP A 121 16.01 -12.34 14.46
N ARG A 122 16.08 -11.18 13.80
CA ARG A 122 15.05 -10.72 12.86
C ARG A 122 14.79 -11.69 11.72
N ARG A 123 15.83 -12.37 11.24
CA ARG A 123 15.68 -13.36 10.17
C ARG A 123 14.87 -14.56 10.62
N ALA A 124 15.14 -15.06 11.81
CA ALA A 124 14.44 -16.22 12.39
C ALA A 124 12.98 -15.87 12.73
N VAL A 125 12.74 -14.72 13.38
CA VAL A 125 11.38 -14.21 13.65
C VAL A 125 10.60 -14.01 12.36
N SER A 126 11.18 -13.39 11.33
CA SER A 126 10.52 -13.21 10.03
C SER A 126 10.22 -14.54 9.34
N ALA A 127 11.05 -15.57 9.51
CA ALA A 127 10.80 -16.91 8.99
C ALA A 127 9.64 -17.60 9.71
N ALA A 128 9.54 -17.47 11.03
CA ALA A 128 8.40 -17.96 11.80
C ALA A 128 7.09 -17.26 11.38
N LEU A 129 7.10 -15.93 11.34
CA LEU A 129 5.95 -15.14 10.89
C LEU A 129 5.55 -15.41 9.43
N LYS A 130 6.49 -15.85 8.59
CA LYS A 130 6.19 -16.24 7.21
C LYS A 130 5.19 -17.39 7.17
N LYS A 131 5.28 -18.36 8.07
CA LYS A 131 4.31 -19.48 8.15
C LYS A 131 2.89 -18.96 8.37
N VAL A 132 2.71 -17.89 9.14
CA VAL A 132 1.40 -17.30 9.44
C VAL A 132 0.76 -16.70 8.17
N TYR A 133 1.44 -15.83 7.44
CA TYR A 133 0.82 -15.16 6.30
C TYR A 133 0.88 -15.96 4.99
N THR A 134 1.60 -17.07 4.95
CA THR A 134 1.57 -18.02 3.81
C THR A 134 0.67 -19.24 4.08
N ALA A 135 0.02 -19.31 5.23
CA ALA A 135 -0.92 -20.37 5.58
C ALA A 135 -2.07 -20.47 4.56
N THR A 136 -2.61 -21.66 4.39
CA THR A 136 -3.73 -21.93 3.46
C THR A 136 -5.02 -21.26 3.89
N ASP A 137 -5.27 -21.24 5.20
CA ASP A 137 -6.49 -20.79 5.84
C ASP A 137 -6.22 -20.19 7.23
N GLU A 138 -7.28 -19.66 7.87
CA GLU A 138 -7.19 -19.03 9.18
C GLU A 138 -6.73 -20.01 10.28
N SER A 139 -7.22 -21.26 10.26
CA SER A 139 -6.90 -22.26 11.28
C SER A 139 -5.41 -22.59 11.27
N THR A 140 -4.85 -22.81 10.09
CA THR A 140 -3.41 -23.04 9.88
C THR A 140 -2.58 -21.83 10.26
N ALA A 141 -3.05 -20.62 9.93
CA ALA A 141 -2.36 -19.38 10.31
C ALA A 141 -2.34 -19.17 11.84
N ARG A 142 -3.46 -19.47 12.51
CA ARG A 142 -3.61 -19.40 13.97
C ARG A 142 -2.68 -20.39 14.67
N ALA A 143 -2.62 -21.63 14.15
CA ALA A 143 -1.70 -22.66 14.65
C ALA A 143 -0.22 -22.22 14.49
N ALA A 144 0.13 -21.66 13.34
CA ALA A 144 1.48 -21.16 13.09
C ALA A 144 1.86 -19.97 14.01
N LEU A 145 0.90 -19.08 14.33
CA LEU A 145 1.15 -17.99 15.28
C LEU A 145 1.31 -18.54 16.71
N ALA A 146 0.51 -19.52 17.11
CA ALA A 146 0.63 -20.18 18.41
C ALA A 146 1.96 -20.96 18.55
N GLU A 147 2.41 -21.66 17.48
CA GLU A 147 3.73 -22.29 17.43
C GLU A 147 4.87 -21.25 17.63
N PHE A 148 4.75 -20.10 16.98
CA PHE A 148 5.72 -19.02 17.17
C PHE A 148 5.68 -18.47 18.60
N GLU A 149 4.49 -18.23 19.15
CA GLU A 149 4.30 -17.73 20.53
C GLU A 149 4.95 -18.66 21.57
N ALA A 150 4.78 -19.99 21.43
CA ALA A 150 5.34 -21.01 22.32
C ALA A 150 6.84 -21.30 22.09
N SER A 151 7.45 -20.70 21.07
CA SER A 151 8.88 -20.90 20.80
C SER A 151 9.76 -19.99 21.67
N GLU A 152 11.05 -20.35 21.84
CA GLU A 152 12.03 -19.51 22.53
C GLU A 152 12.07 -18.07 22.00
N LEU A 153 11.86 -17.88 20.69
CA LEU A 153 11.80 -16.55 20.07
C LEU A 153 10.51 -15.82 20.42
N GLY A 154 9.39 -16.50 20.52
CA GLY A 154 8.11 -15.93 20.94
C GLY A 154 8.14 -15.48 22.38
N GLU A 155 8.67 -16.32 23.27
CA GLU A 155 8.90 -16.00 24.70
C GLU A 155 9.87 -14.82 24.86
N LYS A 156 10.94 -14.78 24.08
CA LYS A 156 11.91 -13.69 24.09
C LYS A 156 11.35 -12.37 23.55
N TYR A 157 10.44 -12.43 22.58
CA TYR A 157 9.87 -11.26 21.90
C TYR A 157 8.33 -11.21 21.93
N PRO A 158 7.69 -11.20 23.11
CA PRO A 158 6.22 -11.27 23.23
C PRO A 158 5.50 -10.10 22.55
N ARG A 159 6.15 -8.93 22.45
CA ARG A 159 5.61 -7.79 21.71
C ARG A 159 5.50 -8.05 20.20
N SER A 160 6.40 -8.87 19.65
CA SER A 160 6.34 -9.28 18.24
C SER A 160 5.11 -10.15 17.96
N VAL A 161 4.80 -11.08 18.87
CA VAL A 161 3.57 -11.90 18.82
C VAL A 161 2.34 -11.01 18.95
N LYS A 162 2.32 -10.12 19.95
CA LYS A 162 1.19 -9.23 20.23
C LYS A 162 0.82 -8.36 19.03
N VAL A 163 1.78 -7.88 18.24
CA VAL A 163 1.50 -7.11 17.00
C VAL A 163 0.58 -7.87 16.05
N TRP A 164 0.75 -9.18 15.90
CA TRP A 164 -0.08 -10.02 15.05
C TRP A 164 -1.42 -10.34 15.69
N GLN A 165 -1.46 -10.60 17.00
CA GLN A 165 -2.70 -10.82 17.74
C GLN A 165 -3.60 -9.59 17.66
N ASP A 166 -3.07 -8.39 17.89
CA ASP A 166 -3.82 -7.12 17.86
C ASP A 166 -4.33 -6.79 16.42
N ALA A 167 -3.62 -7.24 15.39
CA ALA A 167 -4.00 -7.02 14.00
C ALA A 167 -4.84 -8.17 13.41
N TRP A 168 -5.11 -9.23 14.16
CA TRP A 168 -5.65 -10.50 13.64
C TRP A 168 -6.92 -10.32 12.80
N ALA A 169 -7.91 -9.61 13.32
CA ALA A 169 -9.18 -9.42 12.64
C ALA A 169 -9.04 -8.70 11.28
N ARG A 170 -8.02 -7.81 11.14
CA ARG A 170 -7.73 -7.10 9.90
C ARG A 170 -6.77 -7.87 8.99
N PHE A 171 -6.12 -8.91 9.51
CA PHE A 171 -5.24 -9.79 8.75
C PHE A 171 -6.00 -10.95 8.11
N VAL A 172 -6.96 -11.56 8.82
CA VAL A 172 -7.69 -12.75 8.38
C VAL A 172 -8.32 -12.64 6.98
N PRO A 173 -8.94 -11.51 6.58
CA PRO A 173 -9.50 -11.39 5.23
C PRO A 173 -8.50 -11.66 4.11
N PHE A 174 -7.22 -11.38 4.35
CA PHE A 174 -6.13 -11.68 3.41
C PHE A 174 -6.03 -13.17 3.05
N LEU A 175 -6.31 -14.06 3.99
CA LEU A 175 -6.22 -15.51 3.79
C LEU A 175 -7.33 -16.05 2.87
N GLN A 176 -8.40 -15.29 2.66
CA GLN A 176 -9.49 -15.65 1.74
C GLN A 176 -9.12 -15.43 0.28
N PHE A 177 -8.09 -14.60 0.00
CA PHE A 177 -7.67 -14.37 -1.37
C PHE A 177 -6.94 -15.57 -1.97
N PRO A 178 -7.09 -15.79 -3.29
CA PRO A 178 -6.33 -16.81 -4.01
C PRO A 178 -4.81 -16.61 -3.86
N PRO A 179 -3.99 -17.67 -3.89
CA PRO A 179 -2.55 -17.59 -3.63
C PRO A 179 -1.78 -16.58 -4.49
N ALA A 180 -2.14 -16.45 -5.78
CA ALA A 180 -1.49 -15.48 -6.66
C ALA A 180 -1.87 -14.04 -6.29
N ALA A 181 -3.12 -13.79 -5.90
CA ALA A 181 -3.56 -12.48 -5.40
C ALA A 181 -2.86 -12.13 -4.09
N ARG A 182 -2.80 -13.06 -3.13
CA ARG A 182 -2.03 -12.89 -1.88
C ARG A 182 -0.58 -12.50 -2.16
N LYS A 183 0.07 -13.21 -3.09
CA LYS A 183 1.46 -12.91 -3.48
C LYS A 183 1.62 -11.48 -3.98
N VAL A 184 0.71 -10.99 -4.80
CA VAL A 184 0.73 -9.60 -5.29
C VAL A 184 0.57 -8.61 -4.13
N ILE A 185 -0.33 -8.89 -3.18
CA ILE A 185 -0.65 -8.00 -2.05
C ILE A 185 0.54 -7.92 -1.08
N TYR A 186 1.20 -9.04 -0.72
CA TYR A 186 2.31 -9.02 0.23
C TYR A 186 3.69 -8.79 -0.40
N THR A 187 3.88 -9.03 -1.71
CA THR A 187 5.14 -8.72 -2.41
C THR A 187 5.20 -7.25 -2.85
N THR A 188 4.80 -6.33 -1.96
CA THR A 188 4.81 -4.89 -2.24
C THR A 188 6.22 -4.29 -2.37
N ASN A 189 7.24 -5.11 -2.65
CA ASN A 189 8.63 -4.67 -2.90
C ASN A 189 8.73 -3.44 -3.81
N SER A 190 7.77 -3.27 -4.73
CA SER A 190 7.74 -2.13 -5.63
C SER A 190 7.22 -0.85 -4.97
N ILE A 191 6.27 -0.93 -4.00
CA ILE A 191 5.79 0.22 -3.24
C ILE A 191 6.85 0.63 -2.23
N GLU A 192 7.43 -0.34 -1.53
CA GLU A 192 8.54 -0.10 -0.63
C GLU A 192 9.76 0.48 -1.35
N SER A 193 10.10 -0.05 -2.52
CA SER A 193 11.16 0.50 -3.37
C SER A 193 10.85 1.94 -3.75
N PHE A 194 9.61 2.23 -4.14
CA PHE A 194 9.17 3.57 -4.48
C PHE A 194 9.25 4.52 -3.28
N ASN A 195 8.71 4.12 -2.15
CA ASN A 195 8.78 4.89 -0.91
C ASN A 195 10.22 5.08 -0.42
N ASN A 196 11.09 4.09 -0.60
CA ASN A 196 12.50 4.22 -0.27
C ASN A 196 13.22 5.22 -1.19
N GLU A 197 12.88 5.25 -2.49
CA GLU A 197 13.39 6.26 -3.41
C GLU A 197 12.91 7.66 -3.02
N LEU A 198 11.64 7.82 -2.67
CA LEU A 198 11.09 9.08 -2.16
C LEU A 198 11.75 9.48 -0.83
N ARG A 199 11.92 8.54 0.11
CA ARG A 199 12.62 8.79 1.38
C ARG A 199 14.07 9.22 1.17
N LYS A 200 14.80 8.60 0.22
CA LYS A 200 16.16 9.01 -0.12
C LYS A 200 16.18 10.44 -0.67
N ALA A 201 15.26 10.77 -1.56
CA ALA A 201 15.16 12.07 -2.17
C ALA A 201 14.74 13.19 -1.16
N THR A 202 13.84 12.86 -0.20
CA THR A 202 13.42 13.80 0.84
C THR A 202 14.42 13.91 1.99
N ARG A 203 15.26 12.88 2.23
CA ARG A 203 16.26 12.89 3.31
C ARG A 203 17.29 14.01 3.14
N ASN A 204 17.62 14.39 1.90
CA ASN A 204 18.55 15.47 1.59
C ASN A 204 17.94 16.86 1.78
N ARG A 205 16.63 16.96 2.04
CA ARG A 205 15.95 18.21 2.36
C ARG A 205 15.68 18.27 3.86
N VAL A 206 16.25 19.26 4.52
CA VAL A 206 16.07 19.48 5.96
C VAL A 206 14.59 19.75 6.27
N GLN A 207 13.93 20.56 5.43
CA GLN A 207 12.49 20.91 5.55
C GLN A 207 11.94 21.47 4.24
N PHE A 208 10.61 21.45 4.11
CA PHE A 208 9.88 22.14 3.06
C PHE A 208 9.37 23.49 3.58
N THR A 209 9.27 24.48 2.70
CA THR A 209 8.85 25.85 3.06
C THR A 209 7.35 25.93 3.42
N ASN A 210 6.52 25.09 2.79
CA ASN A 210 5.08 24.95 3.05
C ASN A 210 4.57 23.64 2.43
N ASP A 211 3.29 23.32 2.65
CA ASP A 211 2.67 22.09 2.12
C ASP A 211 2.64 22.04 0.59
N GLU A 212 2.39 23.17 -0.07
CA GLU A 212 2.37 23.26 -1.53
C GLU A 212 3.76 22.95 -2.14
N SER A 213 4.82 23.50 -1.55
CA SER A 213 6.21 23.21 -1.95
C SER A 213 6.54 21.72 -1.75
N ALA A 214 6.08 21.12 -0.66
CA ALA A 214 6.26 19.72 -0.40
C ALA A 214 5.53 18.86 -1.45
N LEU A 215 4.26 19.16 -1.74
CA LEU A 215 3.48 18.47 -2.77
C LEU A 215 4.11 18.56 -4.16
N LYS A 216 4.49 19.77 -4.59
CA LYS A 216 5.17 19.99 -5.88
C LYS A 216 6.46 19.20 -5.98
N THR A 217 7.27 19.21 -4.92
CA THR A 217 8.55 18.53 -4.90
C THR A 217 8.36 17.00 -4.93
N LEU A 218 7.46 16.45 -4.10
CA LEU A 218 7.17 15.03 -4.10
C LEU A 218 6.65 14.56 -5.46
N TRP A 219 5.77 15.36 -6.08
CA TRP A 219 5.28 15.06 -7.42
C TRP A 219 6.39 15.01 -8.47
N LEU A 220 7.30 16.01 -8.51
CA LEU A 220 8.44 16.00 -9.41
C LEU A 220 9.36 14.79 -9.18
N MET A 221 9.56 14.40 -7.92
CA MET A 221 10.32 13.20 -7.59
C MET A 221 9.64 11.93 -8.12
N ILE A 222 8.32 11.83 -8.00
CA ILE A 222 7.51 10.75 -8.55
C ILE A 222 7.69 10.67 -10.07
N CYS A 223 7.52 11.82 -10.77
CA CYS A 223 7.75 11.89 -12.21
C CYS A 223 9.14 11.37 -12.60
N ASN A 224 10.19 11.86 -11.94
CA ASN A 224 11.56 11.41 -12.21
C ASN A 224 11.80 9.93 -11.96
N ILE A 225 11.16 9.35 -10.93
CA ILE A 225 11.27 7.91 -10.65
C ILE A 225 10.59 7.10 -11.76
N GLU A 226 9.39 7.49 -12.16
CA GLU A 226 8.62 6.79 -13.20
C GLU A 226 9.28 6.94 -14.57
N ASP A 227 9.80 8.11 -14.93
CA ASP A 227 10.55 8.33 -16.18
C ASP A 227 11.79 7.44 -16.26
N LYS A 228 12.56 7.34 -15.16
CA LYS A 228 13.72 6.43 -15.10
C LYS A 228 13.31 4.97 -15.26
N ARG A 229 12.18 4.57 -14.66
CA ARG A 229 11.64 3.21 -14.81
C ARG A 229 11.13 2.94 -16.21
N ALA A 230 10.45 3.90 -16.84
CA ALA A 230 10.01 3.82 -18.22
C ALA A 230 11.20 3.70 -19.19
N ALA A 231 12.24 4.54 -19.04
CA ALA A 231 13.46 4.47 -19.83
C ALA A 231 14.19 3.13 -19.69
N LYS A 232 14.23 2.56 -18.46
CA LYS A 232 14.82 1.23 -18.24
C LYS A 232 14.03 0.12 -18.94
N ARG A 233 12.69 0.18 -18.94
CA ARG A 233 11.82 -0.77 -19.64
C ARG A 233 12.01 -0.70 -21.15
N ALA A 234 12.08 0.52 -21.71
CA ALA A 234 12.31 0.74 -23.12
C ALA A 234 13.65 0.12 -23.60
N LYS A 235 14.73 0.29 -22.80
CA LYS A 235 16.03 -0.34 -23.08
C LYS A 235 15.98 -1.89 -23.05
N GLN A 236 15.01 -2.48 -22.35
CA GLN A 236 14.83 -3.94 -22.27
C GLN A 236 13.89 -4.49 -23.36
N GLY A 237 13.51 -3.68 -24.37
CA GLY A 237 12.60 -4.07 -25.45
C GLY A 237 11.16 -4.34 -24.99
N LYS A 238 10.80 -3.99 -23.76
CA LYS A 238 9.45 -4.15 -23.24
C LYS A 238 8.58 -3.01 -23.76
N ARG A 239 7.50 -3.37 -24.43
CA ARG A 239 6.53 -2.42 -24.99
C ARG A 239 5.98 -1.55 -23.85
N VAL A 240 6.14 -0.24 -23.99
CA VAL A 240 5.49 0.75 -23.13
C VAL A 240 4.11 0.95 -23.74
N SER A 241 3.05 0.53 -23.05
CA SER A 241 1.68 0.81 -23.49
C SER A 241 1.44 2.31 -23.36
N ARG A 242 1.27 3.00 -24.48
CA ARG A 242 0.84 4.40 -24.51
C ARG A 242 -0.69 4.41 -24.53
N THR A 243 -1.30 4.33 -23.37
CA THR A 243 -2.73 4.60 -23.25
C THR A 243 -2.91 6.13 -23.28
N ALA A 244 -3.60 6.61 -24.30
CA ALA A 244 -3.85 8.05 -24.47
C ALA A 244 -4.48 8.64 -23.20
N GLY A 245 -3.90 9.73 -22.68
CA GLY A 245 -4.39 10.44 -21.50
C GLY A 245 -3.75 10.05 -20.15
N ARG A 246 -2.94 9.01 -20.06
CA ARG A 246 -2.19 8.68 -18.84
C ARG A 246 -0.91 9.48 -18.78
N LEU A 247 -0.80 10.31 -17.74
CA LEU A 247 0.39 11.18 -17.55
C LEU A 247 1.65 10.38 -17.20
N MET A 248 1.52 9.16 -16.65
CA MET A 248 2.65 8.30 -16.31
C MET A 248 2.23 6.83 -16.21
N GLU A 249 3.04 5.93 -16.76
CA GLU A 249 2.92 4.50 -16.55
C GLU A 249 3.84 4.06 -15.40
N GLY A 250 3.24 3.56 -14.35
CA GLY A 250 3.95 2.96 -13.22
C GLY A 250 4.60 1.61 -13.54
N ALA A 251 5.24 1.02 -12.54
CA ALA A 251 5.79 -0.32 -12.66
C ALA A 251 4.66 -1.36 -12.72
N ARG A 252 4.78 -2.33 -13.64
CA ARG A 252 3.87 -3.47 -13.70
C ARG A 252 4.10 -4.42 -12.52
N VAL A 253 3.01 -4.93 -11.97
CA VAL A 253 3.04 -5.94 -10.91
C VAL A 253 3.48 -7.28 -11.49
N SER A 254 4.48 -7.91 -10.90
CA SER A 254 4.92 -9.25 -11.32
C SER A 254 3.86 -10.31 -10.94
N GLY A 255 3.54 -11.21 -11.86
CA GLY A 255 2.53 -12.25 -11.65
C GLY A 255 1.08 -11.75 -11.72
N TRP A 256 0.86 -10.51 -12.18
CA TRP A 256 -0.47 -9.89 -12.20
C TRP A 256 -1.50 -10.67 -13.00
N LYS A 257 -1.15 -11.13 -14.21
CA LYS A 257 -2.10 -11.86 -15.05
C LYS A 257 -2.68 -13.10 -14.36
N GLN A 258 -1.86 -13.82 -13.61
CA GLN A 258 -2.33 -14.96 -12.82
C GLN A 258 -3.20 -14.51 -11.65
N ALA A 259 -2.80 -13.44 -10.98
CA ALA A 259 -3.53 -12.90 -9.83
C ALA A 259 -4.93 -12.40 -10.23
N ILE A 260 -5.03 -11.60 -11.30
CA ILE A 260 -6.31 -11.05 -11.76
C ILE A 260 -7.25 -12.16 -12.23
N ASN A 261 -6.75 -13.16 -12.96
CA ASN A 261 -7.55 -14.31 -13.38
C ASN A 261 -8.08 -15.10 -12.18
N GLN A 262 -7.25 -15.36 -11.18
CA GLN A 262 -7.69 -16.06 -9.96
C GLN A 262 -8.69 -15.23 -9.15
N MET A 263 -8.51 -13.91 -9.07
CA MET A 263 -9.48 -13.02 -8.41
C MET A 263 -10.81 -13.01 -9.16
N ALA A 264 -10.80 -12.91 -10.50
CA ALA A 264 -12.01 -12.93 -11.29
C ALA A 264 -12.81 -14.25 -11.13
N VAL A 265 -12.12 -15.39 -11.12
CA VAL A 265 -12.75 -16.70 -10.89
C VAL A 265 -13.31 -16.81 -9.46
N ALA A 266 -12.58 -16.31 -8.45
CA ALA A 266 -13.01 -16.40 -7.05
C ALA A 266 -14.10 -15.39 -6.68
N TYR A 267 -14.17 -14.26 -7.39
CA TYR A 267 -15.09 -13.15 -7.12
C TYR A 267 -15.74 -12.63 -8.42
N PRO A 268 -16.49 -13.46 -9.18
CA PRO A 268 -17.04 -13.09 -10.49
C PRO A 268 -17.92 -11.83 -10.41
N ASP A 269 -18.78 -11.72 -9.41
CA ASP A 269 -19.66 -10.57 -9.21
C ASP A 269 -18.93 -9.23 -9.10
N ARG A 270 -17.63 -9.26 -8.74
CA ARG A 270 -16.81 -8.06 -8.58
C ARG A 270 -16.04 -7.71 -9.85
N PHE A 271 -15.78 -8.68 -10.73
CA PHE A 271 -14.88 -8.50 -11.87
C PHE A 271 -15.57 -8.54 -13.22
N ASP A 272 -16.66 -9.31 -13.39
CA ASP A 272 -17.32 -9.55 -14.69
C ASP A 272 -17.74 -8.27 -15.43
N LYS A 273 -18.09 -7.23 -14.68
CA LYS A 273 -18.48 -5.94 -15.28
C LYS A 273 -17.29 -5.06 -15.72
N TYR A 274 -16.05 -5.46 -15.43
CA TYR A 274 -14.85 -4.68 -15.72
C TYR A 274 -13.86 -5.41 -16.62
N LEU A 275 -13.94 -6.74 -16.75
CA LEU A 275 -13.15 -7.60 -17.63
C LEU A 275 -13.89 -7.96 -18.91
#